data_c75829952c31a67541d8030dad594916
#
_entry.id   c75829952c31a67541d8030dad594916
#
_cell.length_a   1.000
_cell.length_b   1.000
_cell.length_c   1.000
_cell.angle_alpha   90.00
_cell.angle_beta   90.00
_cell.angle_gamma   90.00
#
_symmetry.space_group_name_H-M   'P 1'
#
loop_
_entity.id
_entity.type
_entity.pdbx_description
1 polymer ?
#
loop_
_entity_poly.entity_id
_entity_poly.type
_entity_poly.pdbx_seq_one_letter_code
_entity_poly.pdbx_strand_id
1 'polypeptide(L)'
;XLYIKALCEGLDEIPPVPQNIRDAITQRYAREGIVWLQQELAQRDPAFWAMAEQQNPRRLQRALEVLETTGQSITSFQKGGQAAHDFNIVYIGIELPREILYARINTRVDDMMNMGLLEEVKSARSYADLPALQTVGYAELFDYLSGKTTFDFAVDKIKQHTRNYAKRQMTWFKKDEKYKWFSPDGSESVLAYLSEKGIRI
;
A
#
# COMPACT_ATOMS: atom_id res chain seq x y z
N UNK A 1 -3.52 -2.51 3.88
CA UNK A 1 -3.98 -2.40 4.09
C UNK A 1 -5.02 -2.01 3.70
N LEU A 2 -4.88 -1.20 2.98
CA LEU A 2 -6.00 -0.47 2.41
C LEU A 2 -7.09 -1.38 1.83
N TYR A 3 -6.70 -2.47 1.20
CA TYR A 3 -7.69 -3.40 0.63
C TYR A 3 -8.58 -4.03 1.71
N ILE A 4 -8.01 -4.36 2.86
CA ILE A 4 -8.80 -4.89 3.98
C ILE A 4 -9.76 -3.82 4.50
N LYS A 5 -9.28 -2.58 4.65
CA LYS A 5 -10.14 -1.47 5.05
C LYS A 5 -11.28 -1.27 4.04
N ALA A 6 -10.97 -1.26 2.75
CA ALA A 6 -11.98 -1.10 1.69
C ALA A 6 -13.02 -2.23 1.73
N LEU A 7 -12.59 -3.48 1.97
CA LEU A 7 -13.49 -4.61 2.11
C LEU A 7 -14.39 -4.48 3.34
N CYS A 8 -13.82 -4.08 4.48
CA CYS A 8 -14.54 -4.05 5.76
C CYS A 8 -15.37 -2.78 5.96
N GLU A 9 -14.93 -1.66 5.41
CA GLU A 9 -15.54 -0.35 5.68
C GLU A 9 -16.12 0.31 4.42
N GLY A 10 -15.81 -0.23 3.25
CA GLY A 10 -16.21 0.36 1.99
C GLY A 10 -15.20 1.37 1.48
N LEU A 11 -15.50 1.95 0.33
CA LEU A 11 -14.71 3.00 -0.30
C LEU A 11 -15.54 4.27 -0.41
N ASP A 12 -14.89 5.41 -0.23
CA ASP A 12 -15.52 6.70 -0.49
C ASP A 12 -15.83 6.84 -1.99
N GLU A 13 -17.00 7.38 -2.30
CA GLU A 13 -17.43 7.63 -3.68
C GLU A 13 -16.80 8.91 -4.21
N ILE A 14 -15.56 8.79 -4.67
CA ILE A 14 -14.85 9.91 -5.28
C ILE A 14 -15.12 9.88 -6.79
N PRO A 15 -15.62 10.99 -7.38
CA PRO A 15 -15.92 11.02 -8.81
C PRO A 15 -14.74 10.60 -9.68
N PRO A 16 -15.00 9.93 -10.81
CA PRO A 16 -13.91 9.55 -11.72
C PRO A 16 -13.27 10.79 -12.34
N VAL A 17 -11.94 10.77 -12.39
CA VAL A 17 -11.16 11.87 -12.96
C VAL A 17 -10.91 11.57 -14.45
N PRO A 18 -11.25 12.48 -15.34
CA PRO A 18 -10.94 12.32 -16.78
C PRO A 18 -9.43 12.16 -17.04
N GLN A 19 -9.09 11.31 -18.01
CA GLN A 19 -7.69 10.99 -18.30
C GLN A 19 -6.88 12.24 -18.70
N ASN A 20 -7.47 13.15 -19.47
CA ASN A 20 -6.80 14.38 -19.89
C ASN A 20 -6.37 15.25 -18.68
N ILE A 21 -7.16 15.28 -17.60
CA ILE A 21 -6.81 16.01 -16.38
C ILE A 21 -5.61 15.31 -15.68
N ARG A 22 -5.66 13.98 -15.59
CA ARG A 22 -4.53 13.20 -15.01
C ARG A 22 -3.24 13.44 -15.79
N ASP A 23 -3.33 13.39 -17.12
CA ASP A 23 -2.17 13.58 -17.99
C ASP A 23 -1.58 14.99 -17.83
N ALA A 24 -2.44 16.00 -17.81
CA ALA A 24 -2.01 17.40 -17.65
C ALA A 24 -1.27 17.60 -16.30
N ILE A 25 -1.84 17.08 -15.20
CA ILE A 25 -1.24 17.18 -13.86
C ILE A 25 0.09 16.41 -13.82
N THR A 26 0.11 15.19 -14.39
CA THR A 26 1.32 14.36 -14.43
C THR A 26 2.45 15.06 -15.20
N GLN A 27 2.13 15.60 -16.38
CA GLN A 27 3.11 16.32 -17.22
C GLN A 27 3.62 17.58 -16.51
N ARG A 28 2.73 18.32 -15.88
CA ARG A 28 3.14 19.54 -15.17
C ARG A 28 4.00 19.19 -13.94
N TYR A 29 3.62 18.14 -13.19
CA TYR A 29 4.43 17.65 -12.08
C TYR A 29 5.83 17.21 -12.55
N ALA A 30 5.91 16.55 -13.71
CA ALA A 30 7.20 16.12 -14.26
C ALA A 30 8.14 17.31 -14.59
N ARG A 31 7.56 18.46 -14.99
CA ARG A 31 8.34 19.68 -15.30
C ARG A 31 8.68 20.52 -14.05
N GLU A 32 7.72 20.68 -13.16
CA GLU A 32 7.80 21.67 -12.08
C GLU A 32 8.04 21.08 -10.70
N GLY A 33 7.92 19.74 -10.59
CA GLY A 33 8.20 19.01 -9.35
C GLY A 33 7.14 19.18 -8.27
N ILE A 34 7.50 18.71 -7.07
CA ILE A 34 6.56 18.67 -5.94
C ILE A 34 6.20 20.09 -5.45
N VAL A 35 7.11 21.04 -5.59
CA VAL A 35 6.89 22.41 -5.10
C VAL A 35 5.66 23.03 -5.75
N TRP A 36 5.47 22.81 -7.06
CA TRP A 36 4.28 23.28 -7.75
C TRP A 36 3.00 22.67 -7.14
N LEU A 37 2.96 21.34 -6.93
CA LEU A 37 1.79 20.69 -6.32
C LEU A 37 1.47 21.28 -4.94
N GLN A 38 2.51 21.52 -4.16
CA GLN A 38 2.38 22.09 -2.81
C GLN A 38 1.77 23.49 -2.86
N GLN A 39 2.25 24.35 -3.76
CA GLN A 39 1.75 25.72 -3.92
C GLN A 39 0.30 25.75 -4.40
N GLU A 40 -0.02 24.93 -5.42
CA GLU A 40 -1.40 24.84 -5.95
C GLU A 40 -2.38 24.46 -4.85
N LEU A 41 -2.06 23.41 -4.09
CA LEU A 41 -2.97 22.91 -3.06
C LEU A 41 -3.03 23.83 -1.84
N ALA A 42 -1.91 24.42 -1.44
CA ALA A 42 -1.91 25.38 -0.33
C ALA A 42 -2.81 26.59 -0.64
N GLN A 43 -2.82 27.03 -1.90
CA GLN A 43 -3.61 28.17 -2.34
C GLN A 43 -5.08 27.81 -2.59
N ARG A 44 -5.33 26.69 -3.27
CA ARG A 44 -6.66 26.36 -3.82
C ARG A 44 -7.46 25.42 -2.93
N ASP A 45 -6.80 24.68 -2.02
CA ASP A 45 -7.47 23.75 -1.10
C ASP A 45 -6.75 23.79 0.27
N PRO A 46 -6.81 24.94 0.96
CA PRO A 46 -6.12 25.09 2.25
C PRO A 46 -6.63 24.11 3.32
N ALA A 47 -7.89 23.69 3.23
CA ALA A 47 -8.45 22.70 4.17
C ALA A 47 -7.76 21.33 4.02
N PHE A 48 -7.61 20.85 2.80
CA PHE A 48 -6.84 19.63 2.53
C PHE A 48 -5.37 19.82 2.92
N TRP A 49 -4.79 20.96 2.52
CA TRP A 49 -3.36 21.26 2.74
C TRP A 49 -2.98 21.17 4.22
N ALA A 50 -3.85 21.67 5.11
CA ALA A 50 -3.59 21.70 6.56
C ALA A 50 -3.42 20.30 7.16
N MET A 51 -4.02 19.26 6.54
CA MET A 51 -3.98 17.88 7.04
C MET A 51 -3.19 16.93 6.13
N ALA A 52 -2.71 17.42 5.00
CA ALA A 52 -2.05 16.60 3.98
C ALA A 52 -0.64 16.17 4.38
N GLU A 53 -0.27 14.97 3.93
CA GLU A 53 1.12 14.52 3.93
C GLU A 53 1.85 15.24 2.78
N GLN A 54 2.39 16.41 3.10
CA GLN A 54 2.87 17.39 2.11
C GLN A 54 4.05 16.91 1.26
N GLN A 55 4.71 15.82 1.66
CA GLN A 55 5.84 15.24 0.92
C GLN A 55 5.44 14.01 0.10
N ASN A 56 4.15 13.75 -0.07
CA ASN A 56 3.65 12.60 -0.82
C ASN A 56 3.04 13.05 -2.14
N PRO A 57 3.83 13.03 -3.25
CA PRO A 57 3.33 13.58 -4.52
C PRO A 57 2.11 12.84 -5.07
N ARG A 58 1.99 11.52 -4.84
CA ARG A 58 0.81 10.77 -5.32
C ARG A 58 -0.47 11.26 -4.66
N ARG A 59 -0.41 11.54 -3.34
CA ARG A 59 -1.57 12.08 -2.61
C ARG A 59 -1.90 13.50 -3.05
N LEU A 60 -0.87 14.32 -3.28
CA LEU A 60 -1.06 15.69 -3.74
C LEU A 60 -1.65 15.72 -5.15
N GLN A 61 -1.10 14.89 -6.07
CA GLN A 61 -1.65 14.77 -7.44
C GLN A 61 -3.12 14.35 -7.38
N ARG A 62 -3.45 13.32 -6.59
CA ARG A 62 -4.83 12.83 -6.47
C ARG A 62 -5.78 13.91 -5.95
N ALA A 63 -5.36 14.68 -4.96
CA ALA A 63 -6.17 15.77 -4.42
C ALA A 63 -6.41 16.86 -5.49
N LEU A 64 -5.36 17.23 -6.22
CA LEU A 64 -5.46 18.24 -7.28
C LEU A 64 -6.33 17.74 -8.44
N GLU A 65 -6.22 16.45 -8.82
CA GLU A 65 -7.07 15.82 -9.84
C GLU A 65 -8.55 15.95 -9.49
N VAL A 66 -8.91 15.64 -8.25
CA VAL A 66 -10.30 15.73 -7.77
C VAL A 66 -10.75 17.18 -7.76
N LEU A 67 -9.92 18.07 -7.25
CA LEU A 67 -10.22 19.52 -7.20
C LEU A 67 -10.47 20.08 -8.62
N GLU A 68 -9.60 19.73 -9.59
CA GLU A 68 -9.75 20.17 -10.99
C GLU A 68 -11.02 19.61 -11.64
N THR A 69 -11.39 18.38 -11.29
CA THR A 69 -12.54 17.71 -11.89
C THR A 69 -13.86 18.23 -11.34
N THR A 70 -13.91 18.46 -10.02
CA THR A 70 -15.18 18.68 -9.30
C THR A 70 -15.35 20.08 -8.74
N GLY A 71 -14.26 20.83 -8.65
CA GLY A 71 -14.24 22.11 -7.93
C GLY A 71 -14.30 21.97 -6.41
N GLN A 72 -14.24 20.74 -5.88
CA GLN A 72 -14.38 20.45 -4.46
C GLN A 72 -13.14 19.73 -3.92
N SER A 73 -12.81 19.98 -2.65
CA SER A 73 -11.74 19.27 -1.98
C SER A 73 -12.01 17.76 -1.95
N ILE A 74 -10.96 16.95 -2.11
CA ILE A 74 -11.07 15.50 -1.95
C ILE A 74 -11.61 15.13 -0.55
N THR A 75 -11.37 15.97 0.45
CA THR A 75 -11.87 15.72 1.82
C THR A 75 -13.39 15.74 1.90
N SER A 76 -14.07 16.47 1.03
CA SER A 76 -15.54 16.52 1.01
C SER A 76 -16.16 15.17 0.60
N PHE A 77 -15.39 14.34 -0.09
CA PHE A 77 -15.81 13.00 -0.51
C PHE A 77 -15.39 11.91 0.49
N GLN A 78 -14.51 12.24 1.45
CA GLN A 78 -13.99 11.29 2.44
C GLN A 78 -14.96 11.24 3.65
N LYS A 79 -16.11 10.63 3.44
CA LYS A 79 -17.16 10.54 4.46
C LYS A 79 -16.96 9.37 5.41
N GLY A 80 -15.91 8.58 5.22
CA GLY A 80 -15.68 7.36 5.98
C GLY A 80 -16.76 6.34 5.66
N GLY A 81 -16.71 5.80 4.47
CA GLY A 81 -17.73 4.88 3.98
C GLY A 81 -18.03 3.80 5.02
N GLN A 82 -19.28 3.72 5.42
CA GLN A 82 -19.78 2.61 6.23
C GLN A 82 -20.49 1.66 5.27
N ALA A 83 -19.76 0.70 4.75
CA ALA A 83 -20.40 -0.35 3.96
C ALA A 83 -21.36 -1.11 4.87
N ALA A 84 -22.62 -1.12 4.52
CA ALA A 84 -23.60 -1.98 5.18
C ALA A 84 -23.37 -3.41 4.71
N HIS A 85 -22.89 -4.25 5.59
CA HIS A 85 -22.69 -5.66 5.29
C HIS A 85 -23.82 -6.49 5.88
N ASP A 86 -24.21 -7.53 5.18
CA ASP A 86 -25.14 -8.54 5.67
C ASP A 86 -24.44 -9.68 6.41
N PHE A 87 -23.18 -9.46 6.80
CA PHE A 87 -22.34 -10.39 7.56
C PHE A 87 -21.58 -9.65 8.66
N ASN A 88 -21.19 -10.40 9.68
CA ASN A 88 -20.37 -9.89 10.78
C ASN A 88 -18.89 -10.04 10.46
N ILE A 89 -18.10 -9.04 10.81
CA ILE A 89 -16.65 -9.04 10.57
C ILE A 89 -15.92 -9.22 11.91
N VAL A 90 -15.06 -10.23 11.99
CA VAL A 90 -14.18 -10.45 13.14
C VAL A 90 -12.74 -10.19 12.70
N TYR A 91 -12.07 -9.30 13.41
CA TYR A 91 -10.71 -8.86 13.07
C TYR A 91 -9.69 -9.64 13.88
N ILE A 92 -8.91 -10.48 13.19
CA ILE A 92 -7.87 -11.31 13.79
C ILE A 92 -6.53 -10.96 13.15
N GLY A 93 -5.52 -10.69 13.98
CA GLY A 93 -4.16 -10.49 13.55
C GLY A 93 -3.26 -11.60 14.08
N ILE A 94 -2.32 -12.04 13.27
CA ILE A 94 -1.27 -12.98 13.72
C ILE A 94 0.03 -12.19 13.82
N GLU A 95 0.71 -12.26 14.96
CA GLU A 95 1.99 -11.58 15.11
C GLU A 95 3.09 -12.54 15.56
N LEU A 96 4.29 -12.23 15.11
CA LEU A 96 5.52 -12.93 15.45
C LEU A 96 6.51 -11.95 16.09
N PRO A 97 7.38 -12.42 16.99
CA PRO A 97 8.54 -11.62 17.39
C PRO A 97 9.29 -11.13 16.14
N ARG A 98 9.74 -9.88 16.18
CA ARG A 98 10.32 -9.19 15.03
C ARG A 98 11.48 -9.97 14.41
N GLU A 99 12.32 -10.55 15.24
CA GLU A 99 13.50 -11.30 14.80
C GLU A 99 13.10 -12.54 13.99
N ILE A 100 12.06 -13.25 14.46
CA ILE A 100 11.54 -14.44 13.78
C ILE A 100 10.89 -14.03 12.44
N LEU A 101 10.09 -12.97 12.45
CA LEU A 101 9.46 -12.46 11.24
C LEU A 101 10.51 -12.09 10.19
N TYR A 102 11.58 -11.39 10.61
CA TYR A 102 12.63 -10.95 9.69
C TYR A 102 13.44 -12.13 9.15
N ALA A 103 13.71 -13.14 9.98
CA ALA A 103 14.38 -14.36 9.53
C ALA A 103 13.53 -15.07 8.46
N ARG A 104 12.23 -15.25 8.72
CA ARG A 104 11.29 -15.87 7.76
C ARG A 104 11.24 -15.08 6.44
N ILE A 105 11.23 -13.75 6.52
CA ILE A 105 11.24 -12.90 5.32
C ILE A 105 12.49 -13.15 4.50
N ASN A 106 13.66 -13.17 5.15
CA ASN A 106 14.93 -13.37 4.46
C ASN A 106 14.96 -14.75 3.77
N THR A 107 14.62 -15.82 4.52
CA THR A 107 14.55 -17.18 3.97
C THR A 107 13.59 -17.24 2.77
N ARG A 108 12.39 -16.64 2.91
CA ARG A 108 11.40 -16.62 1.82
C ARG A 108 11.96 -15.97 0.55
N VAL A 109 12.73 -14.88 0.68
CA VAL A 109 13.34 -14.22 -0.50
C VAL A 109 14.36 -15.17 -1.14
N ASP A 110 15.18 -15.84 -0.32
CA ASP A 110 16.16 -16.82 -0.85
C ASP A 110 15.43 -17.96 -1.58
N ASP A 111 14.36 -18.48 -0.99
CA ASP A 111 13.52 -19.51 -1.61
C ASP A 111 12.94 -19.03 -2.95
N MET A 112 12.41 -17.81 -3.00
CA MET A 112 11.87 -17.22 -4.25
C MET A 112 12.95 -17.16 -5.34
N MET A 113 14.18 -16.77 -4.99
CA MET A 113 15.28 -16.75 -5.95
C MET A 113 15.59 -18.16 -6.45
N ASN A 114 15.65 -19.14 -5.54
CA ASN A 114 15.92 -20.54 -5.89
C ASN A 114 14.79 -21.14 -6.75
N MET A 115 13.56 -20.68 -6.57
CA MET A 115 12.39 -21.12 -7.34
C MET A 115 12.24 -20.42 -8.69
N GLY A 116 13.15 -19.51 -9.03
CA GLY A 116 13.22 -18.92 -10.36
C GLY A 116 12.64 -17.51 -10.50
N LEU A 117 12.52 -16.76 -9.41
CA LEU A 117 12.03 -15.37 -9.47
C LEU A 117 12.77 -14.53 -10.51
N LEU A 118 14.09 -14.70 -10.65
CA LEU A 118 14.86 -13.95 -11.65
C LEU A 118 14.38 -14.25 -13.08
N GLU A 119 14.11 -15.52 -13.40
CA GLU A 119 13.64 -15.90 -14.74
C GLU A 119 12.22 -15.37 -15.00
N GLU A 120 11.37 -15.38 -13.97
CA GLU A 120 10.04 -14.77 -14.04
C GLU A 120 10.16 -13.27 -14.38
N VAL A 121 11.01 -12.54 -13.67
CA VAL A 121 11.21 -11.09 -13.90
C VAL A 121 11.81 -10.83 -15.29
N LYS A 122 12.75 -11.68 -15.75
CA LYS A 122 13.30 -11.59 -17.12
C LYS A 122 12.18 -11.69 -18.17
N SER A 123 11.24 -12.62 -17.99
CA SER A 123 10.14 -12.82 -18.94
C SER A 123 9.18 -11.62 -18.96
N ALA A 124 9.09 -10.87 -17.87
CA ALA A 124 8.25 -9.70 -17.74
C ALA A 124 8.96 -8.38 -18.13
N ARG A 125 10.20 -8.44 -18.61
CA ARG A 125 11.05 -7.25 -18.85
C ARG A 125 10.41 -6.22 -19.79
N SER A 126 9.68 -6.68 -20.82
CA SER A 126 9.01 -5.78 -21.77
C SER A 126 7.88 -4.94 -21.12
N TYR A 127 7.45 -5.34 -19.92
CA TYR A 127 6.38 -4.67 -19.18
C TYR A 127 6.91 -3.92 -17.94
N ALA A 128 8.24 -3.74 -17.84
CA ALA A 128 8.87 -3.19 -16.63
C ALA A 128 8.32 -1.82 -16.21
N ASP A 129 7.86 -1.01 -17.17
CA ASP A 129 7.33 0.33 -16.88
C ASP A 129 5.89 0.33 -16.36
N LEU A 130 5.20 -0.82 -16.39
CA LEU A 130 3.83 -0.89 -15.88
C LEU A 130 3.81 -0.72 -14.33
N PRO A 131 2.92 0.12 -13.81
CA PRO A 131 2.84 0.33 -12.36
C PRO A 131 2.64 -0.96 -11.55
N ALA A 132 1.96 -1.95 -12.13
CA ALA A 132 1.73 -3.25 -11.47
C ALA A 132 3.03 -4.02 -11.22
N LEU A 133 4.07 -3.79 -12.02
CA LEU A 133 5.38 -4.46 -11.88
C LEU A 133 6.39 -3.61 -11.10
N GLN A 134 6.03 -2.39 -10.69
CA GLN A 134 6.87 -1.56 -9.84
C GLN A 134 6.67 -1.93 -8.36
N THR A 135 6.89 -3.20 -8.05
CA THR A 135 6.68 -3.78 -6.71
C THR A 135 7.98 -4.38 -6.18
N VAL A 136 8.03 -4.58 -4.87
CA VAL A 136 9.20 -5.21 -4.22
C VAL A 136 9.42 -6.61 -4.82
N GLY A 137 10.65 -6.87 -5.20
CA GLY A 137 11.06 -8.08 -5.91
C GLY A 137 11.31 -7.79 -7.38
N TYR A 138 10.33 -7.22 -8.07
CA TYR A 138 10.46 -6.90 -9.49
C TYR A 138 11.32 -5.66 -9.72
N ALA A 139 11.06 -4.58 -9.02
CA ALA A 139 11.77 -3.31 -9.22
C ALA A 139 13.29 -3.48 -9.02
N GLU A 140 13.70 -4.18 -7.96
CA GLU A 140 15.11 -4.40 -7.66
C GLU A 140 15.79 -5.30 -8.71
N LEU A 141 15.06 -6.32 -9.20
CA LEU A 141 15.60 -7.20 -10.23
C LEU A 141 15.63 -6.51 -11.61
N PHE A 142 14.70 -5.62 -11.92
CA PHE A 142 14.79 -4.79 -13.14
C PHE A 142 16.02 -3.88 -13.08
N ASP A 143 16.33 -3.30 -11.92
CA ASP A 143 17.57 -2.50 -11.76
C ASP A 143 18.82 -3.36 -11.99
N TYR A 144 18.83 -4.60 -11.49
CA TYR A 144 19.92 -5.54 -11.78
C TYR A 144 19.99 -5.85 -13.29
N LEU A 145 18.86 -6.19 -13.91
CA LEU A 145 18.81 -6.55 -15.35
C LEU A 145 19.17 -5.38 -16.27
N SER A 146 19.05 -4.15 -15.78
CA SER A 146 19.47 -2.95 -16.53
C SER A 146 20.92 -2.53 -16.23
N GLY A 147 21.62 -3.28 -15.39
CA GLY A 147 23.03 -3.01 -15.06
C GLY A 147 23.24 -1.90 -14.02
N LYS A 148 22.19 -1.43 -13.37
CA LYS A 148 22.29 -0.35 -12.36
C LYS A 148 22.86 -0.86 -11.04
N THR A 149 22.77 -2.17 -10.79
CA THR A 149 23.21 -2.75 -9.51
C THR A 149 23.65 -4.20 -9.71
N THR A 150 24.29 -4.78 -8.68
CA THR A 150 24.67 -6.19 -8.70
C THR A 150 23.50 -7.08 -8.26
N PHE A 151 23.57 -8.36 -8.60
CA PHE A 151 22.56 -9.35 -8.21
C PHE A 151 22.43 -9.43 -6.68
N ASP A 152 23.53 -9.56 -5.98
CA ASP A 152 23.54 -9.70 -4.51
C ASP A 152 22.92 -8.47 -3.85
N PHE A 153 23.25 -7.27 -4.37
CA PHE A 153 22.67 -6.02 -3.84
C PHE A 153 21.15 -5.97 -4.08
N ALA A 154 20.70 -6.41 -5.27
CA ALA A 154 19.25 -6.45 -5.55
C ALA A 154 18.53 -7.40 -4.58
N VAL A 155 19.09 -8.60 -4.34
CA VAL A 155 18.49 -9.57 -3.40
C VAL A 155 18.45 -9.00 -1.98
N ASP A 156 19.53 -8.36 -1.53
CA ASP A 156 19.55 -7.72 -0.20
C ASP A 156 18.51 -6.59 -0.10
N LYS A 157 18.32 -5.82 -1.18
CA LYS A 157 17.30 -4.76 -1.22
C LYS A 157 15.89 -5.35 -1.16
N ILE A 158 15.64 -6.47 -1.85
CA ILE A 158 14.33 -7.16 -1.75
C ILE A 158 14.05 -7.55 -0.30
N LYS A 159 15.04 -8.17 0.39
CA LYS A 159 14.90 -8.52 1.80
C LYS A 159 14.61 -7.29 2.65
N GLN A 160 15.38 -6.22 2.46
CA GLN A 160 15.23 -4.95 3.21
C GLN A 160 13.85 -4.34 2.98
N HIS A 161 13.41 -4.22 1.71
CA HIS A 161 12.13 -3.59 1.37
C HIS A 161 10.97 -4.43 1.88
N THR A 162 11.08 -5.77 1.85
CA THR A 162 10.05 -6.67 2.39
C THR A 162 9.93 -6.51 3.90
N ARG A 163 11.07 -6.43 4.64
CA ARG A 163 11.04 -6.17 6.08
C ARG A 163 10.40 -4.81 6.39
N ASN A 164 10.72 -3.78 5.60
CA ASN A 164 10.12 -2.45 5.75
C ASN A 164 8.61 -2.48 5.48
N TYR A 165 8.19 -3.26 4.47
CA TYR A 165 6.77 -3.46 4.16
C TYR A 165 6.05 -4.12 5.34
N ALA A 166 6.61 -5.20 5.89
CA ALA A 166 6.05 -5.89 7.06
C ALA A 166 5.93 -4.94 8.27
N LYS A 167 6.97 -4.13 8.52
CA LYS A 167 6.95 -3.11 9.59
C LYS A 167 5.78 -2.14 9.39
N ARG A 168 5.60 -1.62 8.15
CA ARG A 168 4.49 -0.71 7.86
C ARG A 168 3.12 -1.39 8.04
N GLN A 169 2.98 -2.66 7.64
CA GLN A 169 1.74 -3.43 7.86
C GLN A 169 1.43 -3.53 9.36
N MET A 170 2.39 -3.94 10.18
CA MET A 170 2.19 -4.08 11.62
C MET A 170 1.81 -2.74 12.26
N THR A 171 2.53 -1.66 11.91
CA THR A 171 2.22 -0.32 12.41
C THR A 171 0.79 0.10 12.05
N TRP A 172 0.36 -0.21 10.82
CA TRP A 172 -0.96 0.19 10.33
C TRP A 172 -2.07 -0.59 11.02
N PHE A 173 -1.94 -1.93 11.07
CA PHE A 173 -2.99 -2.78 11.66
C PHE A 173 -3.07 -2.63 13.18
N LYS A 174 -1.95 -2.39 13.87
CA LYS A 174 -1.94 -2.22 15.33
C LYS A 174 -2.57 -0.90 15.80
N LYS A 175 -2.79 0.06 14.91
CA LYS A 175 -3.52 1.29 15.24
C LYS A 175 -5.02 1.06 15.39
N ASP A 176 -5.53 -0.02 14.84
CA ASP A 176 -6.97 -0.32 14.85
C ASP A 176 -7.26 -1.32 15.98
N GLU A 177 -7.92 -0.84 17.03
CA GLU A 177 -8.25 -1.60 18.24
C GLU A 177 -9.23 -2.75 17.99
N LYS A 178 -9.86 -2.81 16.82
CA LYS A 178 -10.74 -3.91 16.43
C LYS A 178 -10.00 -5.25 16.33
N TYR A 179 -8.67 -5.22 16.08
CA TYR A 179 -7.88 -6.44 15.88
C TYR A 179 -7.54 -7.12 17.20
N LYS A 180 -7.91 -8.40 17.31
CA LYS A 180 -7.42 -9.29 18.38
C LYS A 180 -6.20 -10.03 17.85
N TRP A 181 -5.09 -9.93 18.57
CA TRP A 181 -3.79 -10.45 18.13
C TRP A 181 -3.48 -11.79 18.77
N PHE A 182 -2.94 -12.71 17.99
CA PHE A 182 -2.61 -14.07 18.44
C PHE A 182 -1.23 -14.48 17.92
N SER A 183 -0.59 -15.41 18.63
CA SER A 183 0.60 -16.10 18.15
C SER A 183 0.24 -17.08 17.03
N PRO A 184 1.12 -17.38 16.07
CA PRO A 184 0.86 -18.43 15.07
C PRO A 184 0.54 -19.81 15.66
N ASP A 185 1.05 -20.08 16.87
CA ASP A 185 0.81 -21.38 17.55
C ASP A 185 -0.49 -21.37 18.36
N GLY A 186 -1.22 -20.26 18.33
CA GLY A 186 -2.42 -20.06 19.14
C GLY A 186 -3.74 -20.44 18.48
N SER A 187 -3.76 -21.49 17.66
CA SER A 187 -5.00 -21.92 16.95
C SER A 187 -6.16 -22.16 17.90
N GLU A 188 -5.92 -22.83 19.04
CA GLU A 188 -6.96 -23.07 20.05
C GLU A 188 -7.50 -21.77 20.63
N SER A 189 -6.63 -20.79 20.87
CA SER A 189 -7.05 -19.47 21.39
C SER A 189 -7.88 -18.69 20.35
N VAL A 190 -7.56 -18.84 19.07
CA VAL A 190 -8.34 -18.25 17.98
C VAL A 190 -9.73 -18.88 17.93
N LEU A 191 -9.79 -20.23 17.99
CA LEU A 191 -11.06 -20.96 17.97
C LEU A 191 -11.94 -20.59 19.17
N ALA A 192 -11.34 -20.51 20.37
CA ALA A 192 -12.04 -20.08 21.58
C ALA A 192 -12.62 -18.67 21.41
N TYR A 193 -11.81 -17.73 20.89
CA TYR A 193 -12.24 -16.35 20.63
C TYR A 193 -13.40 -16.29 19.63
N LEU A 194 -13.35 -17.10 18.55
CA LEU A 194 -14.42 -17.14 17.56
C LEU A 194 -15.72 -17.68 18.19
N SER A 195 -15.61 -18.71 19.04
CA SER A 195 -16.77 -19.25 19.77
C SER A 195 -17.39 -18.21 20.69
N GLU A 196 -16.58 -17.42 21.40
CA GLU A 196 -17.05 -16.30 22.23
C GLU A 196 -17.83 -15.26 21.41
N LYS A 197 -17.49 -15.09 20.14
CA LYS A 197 -18.19 -14.19 19.22
C LYS A 197 -19.43 -14.83 18.58
N GLY A 198 -19.79 -16.03 19.00
CA GLY A 198 -20.97 -16.73 18.49
C GLY A 198 -20.78 -17.38 17.12
N ILE A 199 -19.54 -17.51 16.68
CA ILE A 199 -19.24 -18.16 15.40
C ILE A 199 -19.10 -19.66 15.65
N ARG A 200 -19.95 -20.44 15.01
CA ARG A 200 -19.87 -21.91 15.06
C ARG A 200 -18.77 -22.38 14.10
N ILE A 201 -17.88 -23.23 14.59
CA ILE A 201 -16.75 -23.77 13.85
C ILE A 201 -16.93 -25.28 13.73
#